data_e56401f0d9458e9962673e5baaabdd16
#
_entry.id   e56401f0d9458e9962673e5baaabdd16
#
_cell.length_a   1.000
_cell.length_b   1.000
_cell.length_c   1.000
_cell.angle_alpha   90.00
_cell.angle_beta   90.00
_cell.angle_gamma   90.00
#
_symmetry.space_group_name_H-M   'P 1'
#
loop_
_entity.id
_entity.type
_entity.pdbx_description
1 polymer ?
#
loop_
_entity_poly.entity_id
_entity_poly.type
_entity_poly.pdbx_seq_one_letter_code
_entity_poly.pdbx_strand_id
1 'polypeptide(L)'
;MRFLEILGILVCSLDSVTGRVLPKPRDVPGVLTELVTMKQQWDKGAANTSYVLSGDSTTANGTVPNSGGWGNGFCASLSPGTPCINRAKNGATTASFRTDGSWNMTIESARQEVANGRKTWVTVQFGHNDMKVMTPEAMGVNLMKFVDEIRGVGAEAILITSLTRRNFNSDNATLDDTLGPWANETILISEQKQTHLIDLHKWSVWYVEKIGPDAAHRLNRLPDDNTHLNANGTTVFGRMVADLMLLGLSPDIGPILPNISLSSKIWTGKAVY
;
A
#
# COMPACT_ATOMS: atom_id res chain seq x y z
N MET A 1 7.79 -64.79 9.21
CA MET A 1 6.70 -64.70 8.21
C MET A 1 5.79 -63.50 8.57
N ARG A 2 5.82 -62.49 7.69
CA ARG A 2 4.74 -61.49 7.41
C ARG A 2 4.25 -60.64 8.62
N PHE A 3 3.98 -59.34 8.56
CA PHE A 3 4.04 -58.28 7.53
C PHE A 3 4.06 -56.95 8.24
N LEU A 4 4.76 -55.98 7.69
CA LEU A 4 4.65 -54.54 7.98
C LEU A 4 3.20 -54.08 7.78
N GLU A 5 2.72 -53.18 8.65
CA GLU A 5 1.78 -52.16 8.23
C GLU A 5 2.15 -50.82 8.83
N ILE A 6 2.25 -49.89 7.93
CA ILE A 6 2.70 -48.51 8.07
C ILE A 6 1.56 -47.71 8.66
N LEU A 7 1.77 -47.11 9.81
CA LEU A 7 0.84 -46.12 10.37
C LEU A 7 1.15 -44.76 9.73
N GLY A 8 0.34 -44.40 8.76
CA GLY A 8 0.37 -43.08 8.16
C GLY A 8 -0.03 -42.01 9.18
N ILE A 9 0.91 -41.19 9.56
CA ILE A 9 0.63 -39.96 10.34
C ILE A 9 -0.02 -38.97 9.39
N LEU A 10 -1.32 -38.79 9.55
CA LEU A 10 -2.07 -37.70 8.93
C LEU A 10 -1.64 -36.40 9.60
N VAL A 11 -0.69 -35.71 8.96
CA VAL A 11 -0.37 -34.33 9.33
C VAL A 11 -1.54 -33.47 8.86
N CYS A 12 -2.44 -33.15 9.77
CA CYS A 12 -3.35 -32.03 9.56
C CYS A 12 -2.51 -30.76 9.48
N SER A 13 -2.25 -30.30 8.28
CA SER A 13 -1.79 -28.95 8.05
C SER A 13 -2.88 -28.00 8.55
N LEU A 14 -2.60 -27.30 9.61
CA LEU A 14 -3.32 -26.10 9.97
C LEU A 14 -3.16 -25.12 8.81
N ASP A 15 -4.22 -24.88 8.07
CA ASP A 15 -4.31 -23.79 7.12
C ASP A 15 -4.23 -22.48 7.90
N SER A 16 -2.99 -22.02 8.09
CA SER A 16 -2.68 -20.68 8.52
C SER A 16 -3.24 -19.71 7.48
N VAL A 17 -3.89 -18.66 7.96
CA VAL A 17 -4.36 -17.48 7.22
C VAL A 17 -3.35 -17.12 6.14
N THR A 18 -3.56 -17.63 4.95
CA THR A 18 -2.70 -17.36 3.81
C THR A 18 -3.00 -15.95 3.31
N GLY A 19 -2.09 -15.03 3.60
CA GLY A 19 -2.03 -13.79 2.84
C GLY A 19 -1.98 -14.18 1.35
N ARG A 20 -3.04 -13.87 0.60
CA ARG A 20 -3.09 -14.14 -0.84
C ARG A 20 -1.90 -13.44 -1.49
N VAL A 21 -0.99 -14.22 -2.04
CA VAL A 21 0.10 -13.68 -2.89
C VAL A 21 -0.57 -13.04 -4.09
N LEU A 22 -0.38 -11.73 -4.25
CA LEU A 22 -0.89 -11.01 -5.41
C LEU A 22 -0.35 -11.63 -6.71
N PRO A 23 -1.15 -11.68 -7.77
CA PRO A 23 -0.76 -12.29 -9.03
C PRO A 23 0.52 -11.64 -9.59
N LYS A 24 1.35 -12.44 -10.28
CA LYS A 24 2.55 -11.93 -10.95
C LYS A 24 2.14 -10.96 -12.07
N PRO A 25 3.02 -10.01 -12.49
CA PRO A 25 2.72 -9.05 -13.57
C PRO A 25 2.18 -9.66 -14.87
N ARG A 26 2.48 -10.94 -15.12
CA ARG A 26 1.94 -11.68 -16.29
C ARG A 26 0.45 -12.00 -16.19
N ASP A 27 -0.13 -11.89 -14.99
CA ASP A 27 -1.52 -12.25 -14.69
C ASP A 27 -2.45 -11.02 -14.64
N VAL A 28 -2.01 -9.88 -15.22
CA VAL A 28 -2.79 -8.62 -15.27
C VAL A 28 -4.23 -8.79 -15.81
N PRO A 29 -4.51 -9.63 -16.84
CA PRO A 29 -5.89 -9.92 -17.23
C PRO A 29 -6.74 -10.50 -16.11
N GLY A 30 -6.16 -11.33 -15.24
CA GLY A 30 -6.82 -11.89 -14.05
C GLY A 30 -7.21 -10.81 -13.05
N VAL A 31 -6.36 -9.81 -12.82
CA VAL A 31 -6.64 -8.67 -11.93
C VAL A 31 -7.92 -7.93 -12.35
N LEU A 32 -8.06 -7.59 -13.62
CA LEU A 32 -9.24 -6.89 -14.12
C LEU A 32 -10.52 -7.73 -14.00
N THR A 33 -10.44 -9.02 -14.32
CA THR A 33 -11.58 -9.94 -14.18
C THR A 33 -12.01 -10.04 -12.72
N GLU A 34 -11.05 -10.15 -11.80
CA GLU A 34 -11.31 -10.23 -10.36
C GLU A 34 -11.94 -8.93 -9.84
N LEU A 35 -11.42 -7.75 -10.22
CA LEU A 35 -12.00 -6.45 -9.86
C LEU A 35 -13.44 -6.27 -10.38
N VAL A 36 -13.75 -6.74 -11.58
CA VAL A 36 -15.12 -6.69 -12.13
C VAL A 36 -16.07 -7.63 -11.36
N THR A 37 -15.60 -8.81 -11.00
CA THR A 37 -16.39 -9.80 -10.25
C THR A 37 -16.68 -9.33 -8.82
N MET A 38 -15.72 -8.68 -8.18
CA MET A 38 -15.88 -8.13 -6.82
C MET A 38 -16.93 -7.02 -6.71
N LYS A 39 -17.26 -6.34 -7.80
CA LYS A 39 -18.29 -5.28 -7.81
C LYS A 39 -19.61 -5.71 -7.18
N GLN A 40 -19.97 -7.00 -7.27
CA GLN A 40 -21.22 -7.52 -6.70
C GLN A 40 -21.15 -7.76 -5.17
N GLN A 41 -19.97 -7.79 -4.59
CA GLN A 41 -19.78 -8.03 -3.15
C GLN A 41 -19.62 -6.72 -2.34
N TRP A 42 -19.32 -5.60 -2.98
CA TRP A 42 -18.99 -4.34 -2.33
C TRP A 42 -20.16 -3.66 -1.62
N ASP A 43 -21.38 -3.90 -2.04
CA ASP A 43 -22.58 -3.26 -1.47
C ASP A 43 -22.98 -3.82 -0.09
N LYS A 44 -22.33 -4.87 0.41
CA LYS A 44 -22.80 -5.58 1.61
C LYS A 44 -21.92 -5.46 2.86
N GLY A 45 -20.72 -4.88 2.79
CA GLY A 45 -19.71 -5.21 3.82
C GLY A 45 -19.07 -4.11 4.63
N ALA A 46 -19.31 -2.82 4.41
CA ALA A 46 -18.38 -1.85 5.00
C ALA A 46 -18.98 -0.57 5.58
N ALA A 47 -20.23 -0.59 6.00
CA ALA A 47 -20.88 0.59 6.63
C ALA A 47 -20.13 1.12 7.87
N ASN A 48 -19.14 0.37 8.41
CA ASN A 48 -18.47 0.70 9.66
C ASN A 48 -16.95 0.54 9.59
N THR A 49 -16.33 0.98 8.50
CA THR A 49 -14.88 0.93 8.29
C THR A 49 -14.28 2.34 8.28
N SER A 50 -13.05 2.49 8.76
CA SER A 50 -12.26 3.72 8.67
C SER A 50 -10.81 3.44 8.31
N TYR A 51 -10.14 4.46 7.76
CA TYR A 51 -8.74 4.40 7.36
C TYR A 51 -7.96 5.54 8.02
N VAL A 52 -6.81 5.22 8.60
CA VAL A 52 -5.81 6.18 9.06
C VAL A 52 -4.53 5.93 8.27
N LEU A 53 -4.07 6.94 7.54
CA LEU A 53 -2.90 6.80 6.69
C LEU A 53 -1.69 7.44 7.38
N SER A 54 -0.59 6.70 7.48
CA SER A 54 0.71 7.17 7.96
C SER A 54 1.79 6.93 6.92
N GLY A 55 2.77 7.83 6.86
CA GLY A 55 3.82 7.76 5.87
C GLY A 55 4.56 9.08 5.68
N ASP A 56 5.32 9.14 4.60
CA ASP A 56 6.06 10.33 4.18
C ASP A 56 5.30 11.17 3.12
N SER A 57 6.03 12.00 2.36
CA SER A 57 5.45 12.89 1.35
C SER A 57 4.75 12.15 0.21
N THR A 58 5.08 10.89 -0.04
CA THR A 58 4.42 10.10 -1.10
C THR A 58 3.04 9.59 -0.70
N THR A 59 2.71 9.67 0.60
CA THR A 59 1.38 9.39 1.16
C THR A 59 0.64 10.68 1.54
N ALA A 60 1.35 11.74 1.97
CA ALA A 60 0.81 12.93 2.62
C ALA A 60 -0.14 13.75 1.75
N ASN A 61 -0.95 14.58 2.41
CA ASN A 61 -1.75 15.61 1.76
C ASN A 61 -0.86 16.60 1.00
N GLY A 62 -1.34 17.08 -0.15
CA GLY A 62 -0.69 18.17 -0.86
C GLY A 62 -0.68 19.45 -0.04
N THR A 63 0.47 20.14 -0.02
CA THR A 63 0.63 21.43 0.68
C THR A 63 0.59 22.62 -0.27
N VAL A 64 0.61 22.37 -1.57
CA VAL A 64 0.50 23.37 -2.64
C VAL A 64 -0.44 22.85 -3.74
N PRO A 65 -0.99 23.75 -4.58
CA PRO A 65 -1.81 23.31 -5.70
C PRO A 65 -1.07 22.28 -6.58
N ASN A 66 -1.82 21.35 -7.15
CA ASN A 66 -1.30 20.28 -8.02
C ASN A 66 -0.22 19.42 -7.37
N SER A 67 -0.38 19.09 -6.08
CA SER A 67 0.51 18.20 -5.35
C SER A 67 -0.27 17.29 -4.40
N GLY A 68 0.38 16.21 -3.97
CA GLY A 68 -0.14 15.28 -2.96
C GLY A 68 0.53 13.92 -3.07
N GLY A 69 0.30 13.07 -2.10
CA GLY A 69 0.69 11.66 -2.13
C GLY A 69 -0.47 10.77 -2.60
N TRP A 70 -0.19 9.49 -2.79
CA TRP A 70 -1.20 8.50 -3.17
C TRP A 70 -2.37 8.43 -2.17
N GLY A 71 -2.13 8.81 -0.89
CA GLY A 71 -3.15 8.79 0.16
C GLY A 71 -4.39 9.61 -0.20
N ASN A 72 -4.24 10.77 -0.85
CA ASN A 72 -5.38 11.58 -1.29
C ASN A 72 -6.21 10.87 -2.37
N GLY A 73 -5.55 10.25 -3.34
CA GLY A 73 -6.22 9.48 -4.40
C GLY A 73 -6.90 8.22 -3.86
N PHE A 74 -6.31 7.59 -2.84
CA PHE A 74 -6.93 6.48 -2.14
C PHE A 74 -8.19 6.93 -1.39
N CYS A 75 -8.11 7.99 -0.57
CA CYS A 75 -9.29 8.52 0.14
C CYS A 75 -10.41 8.91 -0.83
N ALA A 76 -10.07 9.48 -2.00
CA ALA A 76 -11.04 9.80 -3.04
C ALA A 76 -11.67 8.56 -3.72
N SER A 77 -11.09 7.38 -3.53
CA SER A 77 -11.63 6.10 -4.02
C SER A 77 -12.60 5.44 -3.03
N LEU A 78 -12.81 5.99 -1.84
CA LEU A 78 -13.72 5.44 -0.85
C LEU A 78 -15.16 5.91 -1.07
N SER A 79 -16.12 5.13 -0.58
CA SER A 79 -17.52 5.56 -0.57
C SER A 79 -17.71 6.83 0.26
N PRO A 80 -18.60 7.74 -0.14
CA PRO A 80 -18.90 8.95 0.62
C PRO A 80 -19.24 8.64 2.08
N GLY A 81 -18.66 9.41 3.01
CA GLY A 81 -18.87 9.23 4.44
C GLY A 81 -17.93 8.21 5.11
N THR A 82 -17.10 7.47 4.36
CA THR A 82 -16.05 6.63 4.95
C THR A 82 -14.93 7.50 5.51
N PRO A 83 -14.64 7.44 6.83
CA PRO A 83 -13.54 8.22 7.39
C PRO A 83 -12.20 7.78 6.79
N CYS A 84 -11.44 8.77 6.30
CA CYS A 84 -10.10 8.59 5.78
C CYS A 84 -9.21 9.72 6.31
N ILE A 85 -8.41 9.42 7.31
CA ILE A 85 -7.62 10.40 8.07
C ILE A 85 -6.17 10.27 7.64
N ASN A 86 -5.69 11.20 6.81
CA ASN A 86 -4.29 11.18 6.36
C ASN A 86 -3.40 11.95 7.35
N ARG A 87 -2.59 11.22 8.13
CA ARG A 87 -1.61 11.72 9.11
C ARG A 87 -0.18 11.70 8.59
N ALA A 88 0.03 11.29 7.34
CA ALA A 88 1.37 11.27 6.73
C ALA A 88 1.98 12.67 6.69
N LYS A 89 3.31 12.74 6.78
CA LYS A 89 4.07 13.99 6.92
C LYS A 89 5.22 14.07 5.92
N ASN A 90 5.29 15.19 5.21
CA ASN A 90 6.37 15.45 4.26
C ASN A 90 7.74 15.36 4.95
N GLY A 91 8.69 14.67 4.31
CA GLY A 91 10.07 14.54 4.79
C GLY A 91 10.27 13.57 5.96
N ALA A 92 9.20 12.93 6.46
CA ALA A 92 9.32 12.03 7.61
C ALA A 92 10.09 10.76 7.26
N THR A 93 10.92 10.31 8.19
CA THR A 93 11.42 8.94 8.33
C THR A 93 10.58 8.22 9.38
N THR A 94 10.67 6.89 9.46
CA THR A 94 10.04 6.12 10.54
C THR A 94 10.46 6.61 11.93
N ALA A 95 11.73 7.03 12.10
CA ALA A 95 12.26 7.56 13.35
C ALA A 95 11.72 8.97 13.65
N SER A 96 11.80 9.91 12.70
CA SER A 96 11.34 11.29 12.93
C SER A 96 9.84 11.36 13.14
N PHE A 97 9.06 10.56 12.40
CA PHE A 97 7.60 10.47 12.54
C PHE A 97 7.16 10.06 13.95
N ARG A 98 8.01 9.28 14.61
CA ARG A 98 7.83 8.87 15.99
C ARG A 98 8.16 9.98 16.98
N THR A 99 9.29 10.66 16.77
CA THR A 99 9.83 11.62 17.74
C THR A 99 9.20 13.01 17.67
N ASP A 100 8.58 13.37 16.53
CA ASP A 100 7.93 14.67 16.33
C ASP A 100 6.43 14.71 16.70
N GLY A 101 5.91 13.62 17.25
CA GLY A 101 4.52 13.50 17.68
C GLY A 101 3.52 13.07 16.59
N SER A 102 3.94 12.95 15.33
CA SER A 102 3.06 12.55 14.22
C SER A 102 2.50 11.13 14.41
N TRP A 103 3.35 10.22 14.94
CA TRP A 103 2.92 8.88 15.27
C TRP A 103 1.85 8.85 16.39
N ASN A 104 2.02 9.67 17.43
CA ASN A 104 1.03 9.77 18.51
C ASN A 104 -0.33 10.24 17.97
N MET A 105 -0.34 11.21 17.04
CA MET A 105 -1.57 11.66 16.39
C MET A 105 -2.21 10.56 15.53
N THR A 106 -1.39 9.73 14.88
CA THR A 106 -1.87 8.57 14.10
C THR A 106 -2.56 7.55 15.01
N ILE A 107 -1.91 7.14 16.08
CA ILE A 107 -2.45 6.18 17.05
C ILE A 107 -3.70 6.72 17.74
N GLU A 108 -3.73 8.01 18.09
CA GLU A 108 -4.92 8.62 18.68
C GLU A 108 -6.10 8.63 17.71
N SER A 109 -5.86 8.94 16.43
CA SER A 109 -6.90 8.84 15.41
C SER A 109 -7.45 7.43 15.25
N ALA A 110 -6.55 6.42 15.25
CA ALA A 110 -6.96 5.02 15.19
C ALA A 110 -7.79 4.61 16.41
N ARG A 111 -7.37 5.01 17.62
CA ARG A 111 -8.10 4.74 18.87
C ARG A 111 -9.50 5.36 18.85
N GLN A 112 -9.64 6.59 18.38
CA GLN A 112 -10.93 7.26 18.26
C GLN A 112 -11.87 6.53 17.29
N GLU A 113 -11.35 6.08 16.15
CA GLU A 113 -12.16 5.35 15.18
C GLU A 113 -12.59 3.98 15.71
N VAL A 114 -11.70 3.26 16.41
CA VAL A 114 -12.04 2.01 17.10
C VAL A 114 -13.10 2.26 18.20
N ALA A 115 -12.94 3.33 19.00
CA ALA A 115 -13.92 3.70 20.02
C ALA A 115 -15.30 4.07 19.44
N ASN A 116 -15.33 4.58 18.20
CA ASN A 116 -16.56 4.82 17.44
C ASN A 116 -17.18 3.50 16.89
N GLY A 117 -16.62 2.35 17.23
CA GLY A 117 -17.10 1.03 16.81
C GLY A 117 -16.74 0.67 15.38
N ARG A 118 -15.75 1.32 14.75
CA ARG A 118 -15.35 1.04 13.37
C ARG A 118 -14.24 0.01 13.29
N LYS A 119 -14.29 -0.85 12.27
CA LYS A 119 -13.13 -1.63 11.85
C LYS A 119 -12.12 -0.65 11.25
N THR A 120 -11.03 -0.42 11.96
CA THR A 120 -10.06 0.63 11.63
C THR A 120 -8.80 0.04 11.03
N TRP A 121 -8.46 0.48 9.82
CA TRP A 121 -7.24 0.11 9.11
C TRP A 121 -6.22 1.24 9.20
N VAL A 122 -5.00 0.92 9.61
CA VAL A 122 -3.88 1.88 9.63
C VAL A 122 -2.86 1.48 8.59
N THR A 123 -2.68 2.30 7.56
CA THR A 123 -1.63 2.07 6.56
C THR A 123 -0.32 2.69 7.02
N VAL A 124 0.80 2.00 6.75
CA VAL A 124 2.15 2.45 7.08
C VAL A 124 3.03 2.33 5.83
N GLN A 125 3.47 3.49 5.28
CA GLN A 125 4.32 3.53 4.09
C GLN A 125 5.49 4.50 4.30
N PHE A 126 6.72 4.01 4.34
CA PHE A 126 7.96 4.77 4.49
C PHE A 126 9.04 4.22 3.54
N GLY A 127 10.24 4.81 3.59
CA GLY A 127 11.43 4.36 2.86
C GLY A 127 12.18 5.49 2.16
N HIS A 128 11.48 6.43 1.51
CA HIS A 128 12.11 7.50 0.71
C HIS A 128 13.07 8.40 1.50
N ASN A 129 12.79 8.64 2.77
CA ASN A 129 13.63 9.45 3.63
C ASN A 129 14.49 8.57 4.54
N ASP A 130 14.01 7.40 4.94
CA ASP A 130 14.76 6.43 5.73
C ASP A 130 16.05 6.02 5.01
N MET A 131 15.99 5.78 3.69
CA MET A 131 17.17 5.44 2.89
C MET A 131 18.32 6.46 2.94
N LYS A 132 18.02 7.69 3.32
CA LYS A 132 19.04 8.75 3.41
C LYS A 132 19.81 8.74 4.73
N VAL A 133 19.26 8.09 5.77
CA VAL A 133 19.73 8.25 7.15
C VAL A 133 19.81 6.96 7.96
N MET A 134 19.27 5.84 7.46
CA MET A 134 19.31 4.54 8.17
C MET A 134 19.30 3.36 7.21
N THR A 135 19.71 2.20 7.73
CA THR A 135 19.64 0.94 6.97
C THR A 135 18.20 0.42 6.89
N PRO A 136 17.90 -0.49 5.93
CA PRO A 136 16.59 -1.14 5.86
C PRO A 136 16.18 -1.81 7.18
N GLU A 137 17.10 -2.52 7.84
CA GLU A 137 16.84 -3.24 9.10
C GLU A 137 16.50 -2.27 10.24
N ALA A 138 17.14 -1.09 10.29
CA ALA A 138 16.81 -0.08 11.28
C ALA A 138 15.40 0.50 11.07
N MET A 139 14.98 0.67 9.80
CA MET A 139 13.59 0.98 9.46
C MET A 139 12.66 -0.15 9.88
N GLY A 140 13.04 -1.41 9.61
CA GLY A 140 12.26 -2.60 9.99
C GLY A 140 11.94 -2.66 11.47
N VAL A 141 12.91 -2.34 12.36
CA VAL A 141 12.67 -2.24 13.81
C VAL A 141 11.58 -1.22 14.15
N ASN A 142 11.53 -0.10 13.46
CA ASN A 142 10.48 0.90 13.66
C ASN A 142 9.12 0.41 13.15
N LEU A 143 9.09 -0.25 11.98
CA LEU A 143 7.87 -0.82 11.41
C LEU A 143 7.25 -1.88 12.33
N MET A 144 8.07 -2.76 12.93
CA MET A 144 7.60 -3.74 13.93
C MET A 144 6.86 -3.07 15.08
N LYS A 145 7.45 -2.00 15.65
CA LYS A 145 6.84 -1.24 16.74
C LYS A 145 5.52 -0.59 16.32
N PHE A 146 5.47 -0.04 15.11
CA PHE A 146 4.23 0.54 14.58
C PHE A 146 3.11 -0.50 14.48
N VAL A 147 3.40 -1.69 13.97
CA VAL A 147 2.41 -2.79 13.91
C VAL A 147 1.90 -3.17 15.30
N ASP A 148 2.81 -3.31 16.28
CA ASP A 148 2.41 -3.69 17.65
C ASP A 148 1.52 -2.62 18.30
N GLU A 149 1.85 -1.36 18.13
CA GLU A 149 1.09 -0.25 18.70
C GLU A 149 -0.27 -0.04 18.02
N ILE A 150 -0.37 -0.26 16.71
CA ILE A 150 -1.65 -0.27 15.97
C ILE A 150 -2.56 -1.36 16.54
N ARG A 151 -2.05 -2.58 16.69
CA ARG A 151 -2.80 -3.69 17.28
C ARG A 151 -3.17 -3.43 18.73
N GLY A 152 -2.28 -2.78 19.49
CA GLY A 152 -2.49 -2.41 20.87
C GLY A 152 -3.69 -1.47 21.10
N VAL A 153 -4.14 -0.74 20.08
CA VAL A 153 -5.35 0.10 20.14
C VAL A 153 -6.58 -0.55 19.50
N GLY A 154 -6.48 -1.81 19.07
CA GLY A 154 -7.58 -2.57 18.46
C GLY A 154 -7.80 -2.27 16.97
N ALA A 155 -6.82 -1.65 16.31
CA ALA A 155 -6.82 -1.42 14.86
C ALA A 155 -6.00 -2.48 14.12
N GLU A 156 -6.17 -2.57 12.81
CA GLU A 156 -5.45 -3.49 11.93
C GLU A 156 -4.39 -2.75 11.10
N ALA A 157 -3.16 -3.29 11.08
CA ALA A 157 -2.07 -2.71 10.33
C ALA A 157 -2.01 -3.22 8.89
N ILE A 158 -1.76 -2.31 7.94
CA ILE A 158 -1.43 -2.62 6.55
C ILE A 158 -0.08 -1.99 6.25
N LEU A 159 0.97 -2.80 6.08
CA LEU A 159 2.24 -2.30 5.57
C LEU A 159 2.16 -2.11 4.06
N ILE A 160 2.67 -0.98 3.58
CA ILE A 160 2.72 -0.66 2.16
C ILE A 160 4.18 -0.39 1.78
N THR A 161 4.70 -1.10 0.78
CA THR A 161 6.06 -0.87 0.28
C THR A 161 6.18 0.51 -0.37
N SER A 162 7.39 1.07 -0.41
CA SER A 162 7.64 2.42 -0.93
C SER A 162 7.17 2.57 -2.38
N LEU A 163 6.45 3.65 -2.69
CA LEU A 163 6.15 4.03 -4.07
C LEU A 163 7.46 4.19 -4.85
N THR A 164 7.56 3.66 -6.09
CA THR A 164 8.78 3.82 -6.89
C THR A 164 9.05 5.29 -7.24
N ARG A 165 10.34 5.63 -7.39
CA ARG A 165 10.75 6.85 -8.07
C ARG A 165 10.67 6.65 -9.58
N ARG A 166 10.63 7.74 -10.32
CA ARG A 166 10.56 7.72 -11.79
C ARG A 166 11.91 8.07 -12.40
N ASN A 167 13.00 7.55 -11.77
CA ASN A 167 14.36 7.63 -12.29
C ASN A 167 14.59 6.46 -13.24
N PHE A 168 14.85 6.76 -14.51
CA PHE A 168 15.15 5.75 -15.50
C PHE A 168 16.66 5.61 -15.68
N ASN A 169 17.10 4.38 -15.95
CA ASN A 169 18.45 4.08 -16.39
C ASN A 169 18.69 4.65 -17.79
N SER A 170 19.93 4.62 -18.25
CA SER A 170 20.33 5.12 -19.59
C SER A 170 19.65 4.39 -20.77
N ASP A 171 19.06 3.21 -20.50
CA ASP A 171 18.25 2.45 -21.49
C ASP A 171 16.85 3.04 -21.70
N ASN A 172 16.42 3.98 -20.86
CA ASN A 172 15.07 4.56 -20.85
C ASN A 172 13.94 3.50 -20.78
N ALA A 173 14.23 2.30 -20.33
CA ALA A 173 13.29 1.18 -20.25
C ALA A 173 13.14 0.64 -18.84
N THR A 174 14.20 0.66 -18.07
CA THR A 174 14.24 0.17 -16.69
C THR A 174 14.49 1.30 -15.70
N LEU A 175 13.99 1.13 -14.47
CA LEU A 175 14.18 2.10 -13.40
C LEU A 175 15.51 1.87 -12.65
N ASP A 176 16.14 2.96 -12.23
CA ASP A 176 17.16 2.96 -11.18
C ASP A 176 16.46 2.78 -9.81
N ASP A 177 16.32 1.53 -9.41
CA ASP A 177 15.56 1.15 -8.22
C ASP A 177 16.41 1.22 -6.95
N THR A 178 16.56 2.41 -6.43
CA THR A 178 17.27 2.65 -5.17
C THR A 178 16.43 2.33 -3.92
N LEU A 179 15.12 2.08 -4.05
CA LEU A 179 14.20 1.81 -2.93
C LEU A 179 13.98 0.32 -2.67
N GLY A 180 14.42 -0.55 -3.57
CA GLY A 180 14.24 -2.00 -3.46
C GLY A 180 14.60 -2.59 -2.10
N PRO A 181 15.76 -2.26 -1.48
CA PRO A 181 16.13 -2.77 -0.16
C PRO A 181 15.12 -2.42 0.94
N TRP A 182 14.58 -1.18 0.98
CA TRP A 182 13.58 -0.75 1.96
C TRP A 182 12.19 -1.36 1.68
N ALA A 183 11.85 -1.57 0.41
CA ALA A 183 10.65 -2.29 0.03
C ALA A 183 10.72 -3.76 0.49
N ASN A 184 11.84 -4.43 0.26
CA ASN A 184 12.08 -5.81 0.70
C ASN A 184 12.02 -5.94 2.22
N GLU A 185 12.61 -5.00 2.96
CA GLU A 185 12.50 -4.98 4.42
C GLU A 185 11.05 -4.84 4.88
N THR A 186 10.25 -3.99 4.23
CA THR A 186 8.81 -3.86 4.53
C THR A 186 8.07 -5.18 4.33
N ILE A 187 8.40 -5.93 3.27
CA ILE A 187 7.86 -7.27 3.01
C ILE A 187 8.25 -8.23 4.13
N LEU A 188 9.55 -8.29 4.47
CA LEU A 188 10.07 -9.15 5.54
C LEU A 188 9.36 -8.88 6.87
N ILE A 189 9.18 -7.61 7.25
CA ILE A 189 8.48 -7.25 8.48
C ILE A 189 7.01 -7.65 8.43
N SER A 190 6.35 -7.54 7.27
CA SER A 190 4.97 -7.99 7.13
C SER A 190 4.81 -9.49 7.39
N GLU A 191 5.76 -10.29 6.92
CA GLU A 191 5.81 -11.73 7.16
C GLU A 191 6.10 -12.06 8.64
N GLN A 192 7.12 -11.43 9.23
CA GLN A 192 7.49 -11.63 10.64
C GLN A 192 6.36 -11.26 11.61
N LYS A 193 5.65 -10.18 11.31
CA LYS A 193 4.54 -9.69 12.13
C LYS A 193 3.20 -10.30 11.74
N GLN A 194 3.15 -11.15 10.71
CA GLN A 194 1.91 -11.71 10.15
C GLN A 194 0.84 -10.61 9.99
N THR A 195 1.22 -9.53 9.30
CA THR A 195 0.34 -8.39 9.03
C THR A 195 0.07 -8.25 7.54
N HIS A 196 -0.95 -7.49 7.20
CA HIS A 196 -1.33 -7.25 5.82
C HIS A 196 -0.25 -6.46 5.08
N LEU A 197 -0.04 -6.81 3.80
CA LEU A 197 0.93 -6.17 2.91
C LEU A 197 0.28 -5.73 1.60
N ILE A 198 0.59 -4.53 1.19
CA ILE A 198 0.37 -4.02 -0.17
C ILE A 198 1.72 -3.73 -0.82
N ASP A 199 2.10 -4.51 -1.81
CA ASP A 199 3.36 -4.33 -2.53
C ASP A 199 3.22 -3.26 -3.62
N LEU A 200 3.09 -2.00 -3.18
CA LEU A 200 3.00 -0.84 -4.06
C LEU A 200 4.29 -0.64 -4.85
N HIS A 201 5.46 -0.96 -4.27
CA HIS A 201 6.75 -0.81 -4.94
C HIS A 201 6.79 -1.61 -6.24
N LYS A 202 6.59 -2.91 -6.15
CA LYS A 202 6.58 -3.83 -7.31
C LYS A 202 5.64 -3.37 -8.41
N TRP A 203 4.40 -2.99 -8.05
CA TRP A 203 3.39 -2.66 -9.03
C TRP A 203 3.57 -1.26 -9.61
N SER A 204 4.09 -0.32 -8.84
CA SER A 204 4.45 1.00 -9.35
C SER A 204 5.69 0.96 -10.25
N VAL A 205 6.70 0.14 -9.94
CA VAL A 205 7.84 -0.12 -10.85
C VAL A 205 7.32 -0.65 -12.18
N TRP A 206 6.54 -1.73 -12.15
CA TRP A 206 5.97 -2.33 -13.35
C TRP A 206 5.18 -1.31 -14.20
N TYR A 207 4.31 -0.52 -13.56
CA TYR A 207 3.49 0.46 -14.28
C TYR A 207 4.33 1.58 -14.88
N VAL A 208 5.26 2.13 -14.14
CA VAL A 208 6.13 3.24 -14.58
C VAL A 208 7.01 2.79 -15.75
N GLU A 209 7.59 1.59 -15.70
CA GLU A 209 8.35 1.03 -16.83
C GLU A 209 7.47 0.78 -18.05
N LYS A 210 6.24 0.30 -17.86
CA LYS A 210 5.28 0.06 -18.97
C LYS A 210 4.86 1.31 -19.72
N ILE A 211 4.65 2.42 -19.01
CA ILE A 211 4.25 3.68 -19.65
C ILE A 211 5.45 4.47 -20.21
N GLY A 212 6.68 4.13 -19.80
CA GLY A 212 7.91 4.76 -20.23
C GLY A 212 8.18 6.15 -19.63
N PRO A 213 9.39 6.70 -19.84
CA PRO A 213 9.85 7.92 -19.16
C PRO A 213 8.98 9.14 -19.44
N ASP A 214 8.64 9.41 -20.70
CA ASP A 214 7.88 10.60 -21.08
C ASP A 214 6.50 10.64 -20.39
N ALA A 215 5.81 9.51 -20.33
CA ALA A 215 4.52 9.42 -19.68
C ALA A 215 4.64 9.41 -18.15
N ALA A 216 5.64 8.73 -17.62
CA ALA A 216 5.88 8.64 -16.19
C ALA A 216 6.23 10.02 -15.60
N HIS A 217 7.06 10.82 -16.26
CA HIS A 217 7.43 12.16 -15.81
C HIS A 217 6.24 13.15 -15.81
N ARG A 218 5.18 12.91 -16.60
CA ARG A 218 3.93 13.70 -16.50
C ARG A 218 3.16 13.47 -15.20
N LEU A 219 3.54 12.49 -14.39
CA LEU A 219 3.00 12.26 -13.04
C LEU A 219 3.83 12.97 -11.96
N ASN A 220 4.96 13.58 -12.32
CA ASN A 220 5.83 14.33 -11.42
C ASN A 220 5.17 15.65 -11.00
N ARG A 221 5.43 16.05 -9.73
CA ARG A 221 5.03 17.37 -9.24
C ARG A 221 5.70 18.51 -10.01
N LEU A 222 6.97 18.37 -10.28
CA LEU A 222 7.79 19.27 -11.10
C LEU A 222 8.59 18.45 -12.11
N PRO A 223 9.05 19.03 -13.23
CA PRO A 223 9.74 18.28 -14.29
C PRO A 223 10.91 17.41 -13.78
N ASP A 224 11.71 17.95 -12.85
CA ASP A 224 12.90 17.26 -12.32
C ASP A 224 12.64 16.55 -10.98
N ASP A 225 11.41 16.51 -10.51
CA ASP A 225 11.04 15.88 -9.24
C ASP A 225 10.50 14.45 -9.45
N ASN A 226 11.38 13.52 -9.68
CA ASN A 226 11.02 12.12 -9.94
C ASN A 226 10.47 11.37 -8.71
N THR A 227 10.29 12.03 -7.59
CA THR A 227 9.77 11.44 -6.34
C THR A 227 8.32 11.84 -6.06
N HIS A 228 8.04 13.16 -6.05
CA HIS A 228 6.74 13.67 -5.65
C HIS A 228 5.73 13.67 -6.81
N LEU A 229 4.45 13.57 -6.45
CA LEU A 229 3.35 13.43 -7.39
C LEU A 229 2.63 14.77 -7.62
N ASN A 230 2.15 14.96 -8.84
CA ASN A 230 1.10 15.93 -9.14
C ASN A 230 -0.30 15.30 -8.92
N ALA A 231 -1.36 16.04 -9.23
CA ALA A 231 -2.74 15.56 -9.04
C ALA A 231 -3.05 14.28 -9.86
N ASN A 232 -2.51 14.15 -11.07
CA ASN A 232 -2.67 12.94 -11.88
C ASN A 232 -1.96 11.74 -11.25
N GLY A 233 -0.71 11.92 -10.82
CA GLY A 233 0.05 10.89 -10.11
C GLY A 233 -0.63 10.45 -8.81
N THR A 234 -1.16 11.42 -8.04
CA THR A 234 -1.97 11.17 -6.85
C THR A 234 -3.18 10.27 -7.16
N THR A 235 -3.89 10.56 -8.24
CA THR A 235 -5.07 9.78 -8.67
C THR A 235 -4.66 8.38 -9.13
N VAL A 236 -3.62 8.25 -9.95
CA VAL A 236 -3.15 6.97 -10.49
C VAL A 236 -2.68 6.04 -9.38
N PHE A 237 -1.75 6.49 -8.54
CA PHE A 237 -1.19 5.63 -7.50
C PHE A 237 -2.15 5.42 -6.32
N GLY A 238 -3.03 6.39 -6.05
CA GLY A 238 -4.14 6.18 -5.10
C GLY A 238 -5.13 5.11 -5.57
N ARG A 239 -5.47 5.09 -6.87
CA ARG A 239 -6.29 4.03 -7.46
C ARG A 239 -5.56 2.68 -7.42
N MET A 240 -4.27 2.65 -7.72
CA MET A 240 -3.46 1.43 -7.63
C MET A 240 -3.50 0.83 -6.22
N VAL A 241 -3.30 1.64 -5.18
CA VAL A 241 -3.42 1.18 -3.78
C VAL A 241 -4.82 0.65 -3.49
N ALA A 242 -5.86 1.35 -3.93
CA ALA A 242 -7.25 0.92 -3.74
C ALA A 242 -7.53 -0.43 -4.41
N ASP A 243 -7.06 -0.62 -5.63
CA ASP A 243 -7.18 -1.90 -6.36
C ASP A 243 -6.42 -3.03 -5.66
N LEU A 244 -5.19 -2.77 -5.23
CA LEU A 244 -4.37 -3.75 -4.51
C LEU A 244 -5.00 -4.17 -3.17
N MET A 245 -5.62 -3.22 -2.45
CA MET A 245 -6.36 -3.54 -1.23
C MET A 245 -7.55 -4.44 -1.52
N LEU A 246 -8.34 -4.14 -2.57
CA LEU A 246 -9.46 -4.99 -2.98
C LEU A 246 -9.01 -6.41 -3.31
N LEU A 247 -7.91 -6.56 -4.06
CA LEU A 247 -7.39 -7.85 -4.49
C LEU A 247 -6.77 -8.66 -3.35
N GLY A 248 -6.05 -8.00 -2.44
CA GLY A 248 -5.29 -8.66 -1.39
C GLY A 248 -6.04 -8.86 -0.08
N LEU A 249 -7.02 -8.00 0.23
CA LEU A 249 -7.64 -7.93 1.56
C LEU A 249 -9.16 -8.16 1.55
N SER A 250 -9.79 -8.35 0.36
CA SER A 250 -11.22 -8.70 0.30
C SER A 250 -11.47 -10.08 0.96
N PRO A 251 -12.60 -10.29 1.67
CA PRO A 251 -13.76 -9.40 1.80
C PRO A 251 -13.69 -8.39 2.96
N ASP A 252 -12.59 -8.36 3.69
CA ASP A 252 -12.48 -7.62 4.95
C ASP A 252 -12.26 -6.12 4.77
N ILE A 253 -11.84 -5.71 3.56
CA ILE A 253 -11.56 -4.30 3.21
C ILE A 253 -12.77 -3.67 2.51
N GLY A 254 -13.03 -2.41 2.76
CA GLY A 254 -14.08 -1.64 2.07
C GLY A 254 -14.51 -0.44 2.91
N PRO A 255 -15.45 0.40 2.43
CA PRO A 255 -16.06 0.43 1.10
C PRO A 255 -15.20 1.22 0.09
N ILE A 256 -14.58 0.53 -0.83
CA ILE A 256 -13.79 1.12 -1.92
C ILE A 256 -14.64 1.12 -3.20
N LEU A 257 -14.86 2.30 -3.77
CA LEU A 257 -15.63 2.44 -5.02
C LEU A 257 -14.83 1.93 -6.22
N PRO A 258 -15.46 1.17 -7.12
CA PRO A 258 -14.81 0.74 -8.34
C PRO A 258 -14.62 1.91 -9.32
N ASN A 259 -13.48 1.94 -9.97
CA ASN A 259 -13.24 2.78 -11.14
C ASN A 259 -12.64 1.93 -12.26
N ILE A 260 -13.48 1.10 -12.89
CA ILE A 260 -13.04 0.11 -13.88
C ILE A 260 -12.29 0.76 -15.05
N SER A 261 -12.71 1.95 -15.47
CA SER A 261 -12.04 2.67 -16.59
C SER A 261 -10.59 3.03 -16.21
N LEU A 262 -10.37 3.62 -15.05
CA LEU A 262 -9.05 3.98 -14.56
C LEU A 262 -8.21 2.74 -14.25
N SER A 263 -8.77 1.79 -13.51
CA SER A 263 -8.11 0.53 -13.19
C SER A 263 -7.68 -0.24 -14.45
N SER A 264 -8.56 -0.32 -15.46
CA SER A 264 -8.21 -0.96 -16.73
C SER A 264 -7.01 -0.32 -17.42
N LYS A 265 -6.93 1.02 -17.44
CA LYS A 265 -5.77 1.72 -18.01
C LYS A 265 -4.50 1.41 -17.22
N ILE A 266 -4.55 1.51 -15.90
CA ILE A 266 -3.40 1.21 -15.03
C ILE A 266 -2.92 -0.23 -15.26
N TRP A 267 -3.80 -1.21 -15.11
CA TRP A 267 -3.45 -2.64 -15.18
C TRP A 267 -3.20 -3.17 -16.59
N THR A 268 -3.41 -2.36 -17.64
CA THR A 268 -2.95 -2.66 -19.01
C THR A 268 -1.71 -1.85 -19.40
N GLY A 269 -1.09 -1.11 -18.47
CA GLY A 269 0.11 -0.32 -18.71
C GLY A 269 -0.13 0.85 -19.66
N LYS A 270 -1.31 1.47 -19.61
CA LYS A 270 -1.64 2.66 -20.40
C LYS A 270 -1.46 3.90 -19.54
N ALA A 271 -0.83 4.92 -20.11
CA ALA A 271 -0.67 6.20 -19.45
C ALA A 271 -2.02 6.87 -19.14
N VAL A 272 -2.08 7.54 -17.99
CA VAL A 272 -3.26 8.27 -17.50
C VAL A 272 -2.81 9.66 -17.04
N TYR A 273 -3.36 10.71 -17.62
CA TYR A 273 -3.20 12.13 -17.27
C TYR A 273 -4.32 12.98 -17.85
#